data_de409884c5a6dcf373aca00cbd4d20a5
#
_entry.id   de409884c5a6dcf373aca00cbd4d20a5
#
_cell.length_a   1.000
_cell.length_b   1.000
_cell.length_c   1.000
_cell.angle_alpha   90.00
_cell.angle_beta   90.00
_cell.angle_gamma   90.00
#
_symmetry.space_group_name_H-M   'P 1'
#
loop_
_entity.id
_entity.type
_entity.pdbx_description
1 polymer ?
#
loop_
_entity_poly.entity_id
_entity_poly.type
_entity_poly.pdbx_seq_one_letter_code
_entity_poly.pdbx_strand_id
1 'polypeptide(L)'
;MRISSALLSIALISALHPAYAEILPEAQIGIKIPLVKKPTTRPMTVAHIPDLKRYYIADGGLAPMPSEFEAAVSKSQIHAYDDTGKYVNSSKPGYDNRSIYYNPNSKKLETITYNVSSDVGFSPNTGIYSIDLTETGELKDTSADVFGFNPAFGDAATMPSYNPETNQYYAKQEHGNKVWVIDLKSREKISEIALDLAKAGVAYDDISDHFAAYSGVKGEELVLLDVDHKAVLIFDLTGKYIGKSELPKNLKLRSQNHFNGTGYTNNMLFVYHESEGEFGTYYGFNVLKN
;
A
#
# COMPACT_ATOMS: atom_id res chain seq x y z
N MET A 1 72.87 -20.44 -14.71
CA MET A 1 71.91 -19.37 -15.04
C MET A 1 70.52 -20.00 -14.85
N ARG A 2 69.83 -19.71 -13.73
CA ARG A 2 68.48 -20.20 -13.46
C ARG A 2 67.51 -19.04 -13.62
N ILE A 3 66.61 -19.16 -14.57
CA ILE A 3 65.54 -18.21 -14.86
C ILE A 3 64.31 -18.61 -14.01
N SER A 4 64.00 -17.81 -13.02
CA SER A 4 62.77 -17.98 -12.21
C SER A 4 61.60 -17.29 -12.92
N SER A 5 60.63 -18.07 -13.34
CA SER A 5 59.38 -17.56 -13.91
C SER A 5 58.43 -17.22 -12.72
N ALA A 6 58.13 -15.93 -12.53
CA ALA A 6 57.12 -15.48 -11.60
C ALA A 6 55.74 -15.55 -12.29
N LEU A 7 54.87 -16.43 -11.82
CA LEU A 7 53.46 -16.50 -12.18
C LEU A 7 52.71 -15.37 -11.49
N LEU A 8 52.21 -14.41 -12.25
CA LEU A 8 51.34 -13.35 -11.74
C LEU A 8 49.90 -13.86 -11.73
N SER A 9 49.39 -14.22 -10.57
CA SER A 9 47.98 -14.60 -10.37
C SER A 9 47.13 -13.34 -10.33
N ILE A 10 46.38 -13.07 -11.38
CA ILE A 10 45.34 -12.02 -11.38
C ILE A 10 44.11 -12.60 -10.70
N ALA A 11 43.86 -12.17 -9.46
CA ALA A 11 42.60 -12.45 -8.78
C ALA A 11 41.50 -11.59 -9.41
N LEU A 12 40.58 -12.21 -10.16
CA LEU A 12 39.32 -11.58 -10.58
C LEU A 12 38.45 -11.40 -9.34
N ILE A 13 38.41 -10.19 -8.81
CA ILE A 13 37.40 -9.82 -7.82
C ILE A 13 36.09 -9.58 -8.60
N SER A 14 35.28 -10.60 -8.70
CA SER A 14 33.89 -10.43 -9.14
C SER A 14 33.18 -9.63 -8.05
N ALA A 15 32.93 -8.35 -8.33
CA ALA A 15 32.05 -7.53 -7.50
C ALA A 15 30.67 -8.19 -7.55
N LEU A 16 30.29 -8.84 -6.45
CA LEU A 16 28.92 -9.24 -6.21
C LEU A 16 28.08 -7.96 -6.09
N HIS A 17 27.52 -7.53 -7.20
CA HIS A 17 26.46 -6.54 -7.15
C HIS A 17 25.29 -7.22 -6.47
N PRO A 18 24.69 -6.60 -5.45
CA PRO A 18 23.43 -7.11 -4.90
C PRO A 18 22.45 -7.19 -6.06
N ALA A 19 21.86 -8.36 -6.28
CA ALA A 19 20.81 -8.53 -7.25
C ALA A 19 19.61 -7.70 -6.76
N TYR A 20 19.45 -6.49 -7.31
CA TYR A 20 18.20 -5.76 -7.19
C TYR A 20 17.14 -6.54 -7.99
N ALA A 21 15.90 -6.52 -7.53
CA ALA A 21 14.83 -7.02 -8.38
C ALA A 21 14.80 -6.17 -9.65
N GLU A 22 14.49 -6.79 -10.77
CA GLU A 22 14.41 -6.07 -12.04
C GLU A 22 13.04 -5.39 -12.14
N ILE A 23 13.03 -4.07 -12.32
CA ILE A 23 11.79 -3.34 -12.61
C ILE A 23 11.31 -3.80 -14.00
N LEU A 24 10.05 -4.27 -14.05
CA LEU A 24 9.43 -4.62 -15.33
C LEU A 24 9.16 -3.34 -16.13
N PRO A 25 9.66 -3.18 -17.36
CA PRO A 25 9.40 -1.98 -18.17
C PRO A 25 7.91 -1.74 -18.40
N GLU A 26 7.13 -2.82 -18.54
CA GLU A 26 5.67 -2.82 -18.63
C GLU A 26 5.09 -3.68 -17.52
N ALA A 27 4.16 -3.12 -16.77
CA ALA A 27 3.46 -3.80 -15.69
C ALA A 27 2.58 -4.94 -16.25
N GLN A 28 2.68 -6.10 -15.62
CA GLN A 28 1.94 -7.29 -16.05
C GLN A 28 0.75 -7.53 -15.13
N ILE A 29 -0.43 -7.77 -15.70
CA ILE A 29 -1.61 -8.11 -14.92
C ILE A 29 -1.42 -9.50 -14.32
N GLY A 30 -1.31 -9.58 -12.98
CA GLY A 30 -1.25 -10.82 -12.23
C GLY A 30 -2.63 -11.32 -11.84
N ILE A 31 -3.53 -10.41 -11.45
CA ILE A 31 -4.90 -10.75 -11.05
C ILE A 31 -5.87 -9.62 -11.38
N LYS A 32 -7.13 -9.98 -11.59
CA LYS A 32 -8.28 -9.06 -11.62
C LYS A 32 -9.29 -9.47 -10.56
N ILE A 33 -9.74 -8.51 -9.77
CA ILE A 33 -10.75 -8.72 -8.73
C ILE A 33 -11.94 -7.80 -9.04
N PRO A 34 -12.95 -8.26 -9.79
CA PRO A 34 -14.16 -7.49 -10.03
C PRO A 34 -14.96 -7.39 -8.74
N LEU A 35 -15.33 -6.17 -8.37
CA LEU A 35 -16.17 -5.95 -7.20
C LEU A 35 -17.59 -6.45 -7.50
N VAL A 36 -18.13 -7.23 -6.57
CA VAL A 36 -19.50 -7.80 -6.66
C VAL A 36 -20.50 -7.02 -5.82
N LYS A 37 -20.03 -6.01 -5.10
CA LYS A 37 -20.86 -5.08 -4.34
C LYS A 37 -20.44 -3.65 -4.64
N LYS A 38 -21.43 -2.77 -4.74
CA LYS A 38 -21.18 -1.33 -4.87
C LYS A 38 -20.41 -0.83 -3.66
N PRO A 39 -19.27 -0.16 -3.84
CA PRO A 39 -18.56 0.47 -2.75
C PRO A 39 -19.47 1.43 -1.97
N THR A 40 -19.41 1.37 -0.65
CA THR A 40 -20.27 2.19 0.22
C THR A 40 -19.71 3.58 0.45
N THR A 41 -18.38 3.67 0.48
CA THR A 41 -17.64 4.93 0.60
C THR A 41 -16.60 5.02 -0.52
N ARG A 42 -15.38 4.57 -0.27
CA ARG A 42 -14.29 4.58 -1.25
C ARG A 42 -13.54 3.25 -1.23
N PRO A 43 -13.29 2.64 -2.39
CA PRO A 43 -12.34 1.56 -2.49
C PRO A 43 -10.96 2.05 -2.01
N MET A 44 -10.38 1.36 -1.03
CA MET A 44 -9.15 1.78 -0.35
C MET A 44 -8.01 0.79 -0.61
N THR A 45 -7.25 0.43 0.41
CA THR A 45 -6.11 -0.48 0.27
C THR A 45 -6.52 -1.95 0.20
N VAL A 46 -5.58 -2.78 -0.21
CA VAL A 46 -5.75 -4.24 -0.36
C VAL A 46 -4.70 -4.95 0.49
N ALA A 47 -5.12 -5.99 1.21
CA ALA A 47 -4.24 -6.91 1.92
C ALA A 47 -4.36 -8.33 1.35
N HIS A 48 -3.30 -9.13 1.50
CA HIS A 48 -3.29 -10.55 1.15
C HIS A 48 -2.72 -11.36 2.31
N ILE A 49 -3.39 -12.47 2.66
CA ILE A 49 -2.88 -13.44 3.63
C ILE A 49 -2.47 -14.70 2.85
N PRO A 50 -1.16 -14.96 2.71
CA PRO A 50 -0.67 -16.06 1.86
C PRO A 50 -1.19 -17.44 2.29
N ASP A 51 -1.15 -17.75 3.58
CA ASP A 51 -1.57 -19.06 4.13
C ASP A 51 -3.06 -19.34 3.90
N LEU A 52 -3.88 -18.31 3.84
CA LEU A 52 -5.32 -18.41 3.62
C LEU A 52 -5.70 -18.27 2.15
N LYS A 53 -4.76 -17.86 1.28
CA LYS A 53 -5.00 -17.55 -0.13
C LYS A 53 -6.19 -16.62 -0.31
N ARG A 54 -6.18 -15.48 0.42
CA ARG A 54 -7.28 -14.51 0.45
C ARG A 54 -6.77 -13.10 0.26
N TYR A 55 -7.51 -12.35 -0.54
CA TYR A 55 -7.41 -10.89 -0.65
C TYR A 55 -8.53 -10.24 0.16
N TYR A 56 -8.21 -9.14 0.79
CA TYR A 56 -9.14 -8.32 1.58
C TYR A 56 -9.05 -6.89 1.06
N ILE A 57 -10.19 -6.35 0.64
CA ILE A 57 -10.28 -5.00 0.08
C ILE A 57 -11.05 -4.14 1.06
N ALA A 58 -10.43 -3.04 1.50
CA ALA A 58 -11.08 -2.06 2.34
C ALA A 58 -12.04 -1.19 1.50
N ASP A 59 -13.23 -1.00 2.02
CA ASP A 59 -14.26 -0.08 1.53
C ASP A 59 -14.61 0.87 2.66
N GLY A 60 -13.77 1.85 2.84
CA GLY A 60 -13.86 2.85 3.90
C GLY A 60 -13.47 4.21 3.38
N GLY A 61 -13.33 5.16 4.26
CA GLY A 61 -12.82 6.44 3.89
C GLY A 61 -13.27 7.58 4.76
N LEU A 62 -12.61 8.70 4.57
CA LEU A 62 -12.86 9.92 5.29
C LEU A 62 -14.23 10.48 4.95
N ALA A 63 -15.03 10.80 5.94
CA ALA A 63 -16.19 11.64 5.76
C ALA A 63 -15.75 13.08 5.56
N PRO A 64 -16.23 13.77 4.52
CA PRO A 64 -15.81 15.13 4.23
C PRO A 64 -16.31 16.16 5.25
N MET A 65 -17.36 15.82 6.00
CA MET A 65 -17.99 16.68 7.00
C MET A 65 -18.13 15.97 8.34
N PRO A 66 -17.98 16.67 9.47
CA PRO A 66 -18.14 16.10 10.81
C PRO A 66 -19.45 15.34 11.03
N SER A 67 -20.55 15.89 10.52
CA SER A 67 -21.88 15.27 10.61
C SER A 67 -22.03 13.97 9.83
N GLU A 68 -21.12 13.69 8.90
CA GLU A 68 -21.13 12.48 8.05
C GLU A 68 -20.20 11.39 8.58
N PHE A 69 -19.39 11.72 9.58
CA PHE A 69 -18.34 10.82 10.09
C PHE A 69 -18.93 9.49 10.60
N GLU A 70 -19.93 9.52 11.46
CA GLU A 70 -20.57 8.30 11.99
C GLU A 70 -21.21 7.48 10.85
N ALA A 71 -21.81 8.16 9.86
CA ALA A 71 -22.38 7.49 8.70
C ALA A 71 -21.30 6.82 7.84
N ALA A 72 -20.11 7.43 7.69
CA ALA A 72 -18.98 6.83 6.98
C ALA A 72 -18.46 5.59 7.69
N VAL A 73 -18.26 5.66 9.00
CA VAL A 73 -17.82 4.52 9.83
C VAL A 73 -18.84 3.38 9.77
N SER A 74 -20.13 3.66 9.92
CA SER A 74 -21.19 2.64 9.89
C SER A 74 -21.38 1.99 8.51
N LYS A 75 -20.99 2.67 7.44
CA LYS A 75 -21.05 2.17 6.05
C LYS A 75 -19.79 1.45 5.63
N SER A 76 -18.65 1.74 6.27
CA SER A 76 -17.36 1.14 5.92
C SER A 76 -17.40 -0.37 6.03
N GLN A 77 -16.87 -1.05 5.03
CA GLN A 77 -16.86 -2.51 4.91
C GLN A 77 -15.46 -3.02 4.59
N ILE A 78 -15.28 -4.32 4.71
CA ILE A 78 -14.17 -5.06 4.13
C ILE A 78 -14.77 -6.18 3.29
N HIS A 79 -14.18 -6.46 2.14
CA HIS A 79 -14.63 -7.50 1.22
C HIS A 79 -13.50 -8.53 1.05
N ALA A 80 -13.82 -9.81 1.27
CA ALA A 80 -12.89 -10.92 1.06
C ALA A 80 -13.10 -11.57 -0.31
N TYR A 81 -11.98 -11.88 -0.96
CA TYR A 81 -11.90 -12.59 -2.23
C TYR A 81 -10.87 -13.72 -2.13
N ASP A 82 -11.03 -14.79 -2.89
CA ASP A 82 -10.01 -15.83 -2.97
C ASP A 82 -8.85 -15.42 -3.93
N ASP A 83 -7.85 -16.28 -4.05
CA ASP A 83 -6.67 -16.04 -4.88
C ASP A 83 -6.95 -16.07 -6.40
N THR A 84 -8.18 -16.41 -6.80
CA THR A 84 -8.67 -16.29 -8.18
C THR A 84 -9.48 -15.01 -8.43
N GLY A 85 -9.68 -14.19 -7.40
CA GLY A 85 -10.50 -12.98 -7.45
C GLY A 85 -12.01 -13.23 -7.28
N LYS A 86 -12.42 -14.42 -6.85
CA LYS A 86 -13.83 -14.74 -6.59
C LYS A 86 -14.22 -14.26 -5.20
N TYR A 87 -15.37 -13.60 -5.11
CA TYR A 87 -15.92 -13.09 -3.86
C TYR A 87 -16.21 -14.21 -2.84
N VAL A 88 -15.87 -13.95 -1.60
CA VAL A 88 -16.11 -14.84 -0.45
C VAL A 88 -17.20 -14.28 0.45
N ASN A 89 -16.91 -13.19 1.16
CA ASN A 89 -17.87 -12.51 2.02
C ASN A 89 -17.48 -11.05 2.29
N SER A 90 -18.30 -10.35 3.05
CA SER A 90 -18.02 -9.00 3.52
C SER A 90 -18.37 -8.87 4.99
N SER A 91 -17.72 -7.93 5.67
CA SER A 91 -18.01 -7.58 7.06
C SER A 91 -18.06 -6.08 7.28
N LYS A 92 -18.64 -5.68 8.41
CA LYS A 92 -18.72 -4.30 8.90
C LYS A 92 -18.12 -4.24 10.30
N PRO A 93 -16.78 -4.16 10.41
CA PRO A 93 -16.13 -4.18 11.72
C PRO A 93 -16.36 -2.91 12.56
N GLY A 94 -17.01 -1.89 12.02
CA GLY A 94 -17.38 -0.68 12.77
C GLY A 94 -16.32 0.42 12.77
N TYR A 95 -15.34 0.37 11.86
CA TYR A 95 -14.27 1.36 11.72
C TYR A 95 -14.22 1.98 10.33
N ASP A 96 -13.51 3.10 10.20
CA ASP A 96 -13.07 3.63 8.92
C ASP A 96 -11.86 2.83 8.43
N ASN A 97 -12.09 1.81 7.61
CA ASN A 97 -11.11 0.79 7.20
C ASN A 97 -10.29 1.22 5.98
N ARG A 98 -9.55 2.33 6.07
CA ARG A 98 -8.82 2.85 4.90
C ARG A 98 -7.47 2.20 4.64
N SER A 99 -6.72 1.82 5.68
CA SER A 99 -5.38 1.22 5.57
C SER A 99 -5.39 -0.19 6.12
N ILE A 100 -5.84 -1.15 5.30
CA ILE A 100 -5.84 -2.57 5.65
C ILE A 100 -4.54 -3.23 5.19
N TYR A 101 -3.96 -4.08 6.02
CA TYR A 101 -2.75 -4.82 5.71
C TYR A 101 -2.67 -6.14 6.49
N TYR A 102 -1.88 -7.08 5.99
CA TYR A 102 -1.51 -8.27 6.74
C TYR A 102 -0.23 -8.01 7.53
N ASN A 103 -0.27 -8.28 8.83
CA ASN A 103 0.90 -8.23 9.69
C ASN A 103 1.44 -9.65 9.92
N PRO A 104 2.55 -10.05 9.27
CA PRO A 104 3.10 -11.39 9.41
C PRO A 104 3.67 -11.67 10.81
N ASN A 105 4.03 -10.63 11.58
CA ASN A 105 4.55 -10.78 12.93
C ASN A 105 3.45 -11.21 13.92
N SER A 106 2.27 -10.61 13.80
CA SER A 106 1.08 -10.99 14.59
C SER A 106 0.23 -12.07 13.93
N LYS A 107 0.45 -12.34 12.64
CA LYS A 107 -0.37 -13.21 11.77
C LYS A 107 -1.84 -12.76 11.70
N LYS A 108 -2.05 -11.46 11.72
CA LYS A 108 -3.39 -10.87 11.73
C LYS A 108 -3.62 -9.96 10.54
N LEU A 109 -4.87 -9.90 10.11
CA LEU A 109 -5.36 -8.83 9.26
C LEU A 109 -5.60 -7.61 10.15
N GLU A 110 -4.94 -6.50 9.86
CA GLU A 110 -5.01 -5.29 10.67
C GLU A 110 -5.51 -4.11 9.82
N THR A 111 -6.17 -3.17 10.47
CA THR A 111 -6.58 -1.90 9.86
C THR A 111 -6.12 -0.74 10.73
N ILE A 112 -5.73 0.34 10.09
CA ILE A 112 -5.44 1.60 10.76
C ILE A 112 -6.68 2.47 10.62
N THR A 113 -7.27 2.80 11.74
CA THR A 113 -8.30 3.83 11.83
C THR A 113 -7.63 5.13 12.24
N TYR A 114 -7.47 6.02 11.27
CA TYR A 114 -6.84 7.31 11.46
C TYR A 114 -7.66 8.37 10.79
N ASN A 115 -8.25 9.22 11.60
CA ASN A 115 -8.97 10.38 11.12
C ASN A 115 -8.73 11.55 12.07
N VAL A 116 -8.01 12.53 11.60
CA VAL A 116 -7.84 13.81 12.28
C VAL A 116 -8.46 14.86 11.40
N SER A 117 -9.56 15.43 11.86
CA SER A 117 -10.10 16.65 11.28
C SER A 117 -9.84 17.80 12.24
N SER A 118 -9.32 18.90 11.76
CA SER A 118 -9.12 20.12 12.55
C SER A 118 -10.42 20.61 13.20
N ASP A 119 -11.55 20.32 12.57
CA ASP A 119 -12.86 20.79 13.01
C ASP A 119 -13.56 19.84 13.99
N VAL A 120 -13.20 18.56 13.98
CA VAL A 120 -13.84 17.53 14.84
C VAL A 120 -12.87 16.87 15.82
N GLY A 121 -11.58 17.16 15.72
CA GLY A 121 -10.55 16.47 16.50
C GLY A 121 -10.33 15.02 16.04
N PHE A 122 -9.86 14.19 16.96
CA PHE A 122 -9.69 12.77 16.68
C PHE A 122 -11.02 12.06 16.55
N SER A 123 -11.10 11.20 15.54
CA SER A 123 -12.22 10.30 15.40
C SER A 123 -12.33 9.38 16.64
N PRO A 124 -13.54 9.04 17.08
CA PRO A 124 -13.73 7.92 17.98
C PRO A 124 -13.07 6.66 17.43
N ASN A 125 -12.52 5.83 18.31
CA ASN A 125 -11.88 4.56 17.94
C ASN A 125 -10.67 4.70 16.99
N THR A 126 -9.90 5.78 17.09
CA THR A 126 -8.60 5.84 16.41
C THR A 126 -7.66 4.80 17.00
N GLY A 127 -6.90 4.12 16.15
CA GLY A 127 -6.00 3.07 16.59
C GLY A 127 -5.66 2.08 15.48
N ILE A 128 -5.02 1.02 15.89
CA ILE A 128 -4.75 -0.16 15.06
C ILE A 128 -5.57 -1.30 15.61
N TYR A 129 -6.40 -1.89 14.76
CA TYR A 129 -7.32 -2.96 15.11
C TYR A 129 -7.05 -4.19 14.24
N SER A 130 -7.13 -5.37 14.85
CA SER A 130 -7.16 -6.62 14.12
C SER A 130 -8.60 -6.96 13.74
N ILE A 131 -8.78 -7.43 12.51
CA ILE A 131 -10.07 -7.91 12.01
C ILE A 131 -10.11 -9.42 12.22
N ASP A 132 -11.19 -9.90 12.83
CA ASP A 132 -11.35 -11.31 13.11
C ASP A 132 -11.74 -12.10 11.86
N LEU A 133 -11.10 -13.23 11.69
CA LEU A 133 -11.34 -14.17 10.61
C LEU A 133 -11.76 -15.54 11.15
N THR A 134 -12.45 -16.30 10.32
CA THR A 134 -12.60 -17.75 10.53
C THR A 134 -11.28 -18.47 10.22
N GLU A 135 -11.17 -19.74 10.55
CA GLU A 135 -10.02 -20.58 10.18
C GLU A 135 -9.81 -20.67 8.65
N THR A 136 -10.87 -20.50 7.88
CA THR A 136 -10.87 -20.52 6.40
C THR A 136 -10.68 -19.14 5.77
N GLY A 137 -10.48 -18.09 6.60
CA GLY A 137 -10.22 -16.73 6.14
C GLY A 137 -11.46 -15.93 5.75
N GLU A 138 -12.64 -16.31 6.19
CA GLU A 138 -13.85 -15.50 6.03
C GLU A 138 -13.85 -14.39 7.09
N LEU A 139 -14.30 -13.21 6.70
CA LEU A 139 -14.43 -12.05 7.58
C LEU A 139 -15.54 -12.26 8.62
N LYS A 140 -15.28 -11.89 9.86
CA LYS A 140 -16.28 -11.76 10.92
C LYS A 140 -16.61 -10.27 11.16
N ASP A 141 -17.79 -9.98 11.72
CA ASP A 141 -18.21 -8.62 12.11
C ASP A 141 -17.61 -8.22 13.48
N THR A 142 -16.46 -8.76 13.82
CA THR A 142 -15.75 -8.50 15.08
C THR A 142 -14.31 -8.12 14.82
N SER A 143 -13.76 -7.41 15.79
CA SER A 143 -12.38 -6.92 15.75
C SER A 143 -11.83 -6.83 17.17
N ALA A 144 -10.52 -6.73 17.29
CA ALA A 144 -9.85 -6.55 18.55
C ALA A 144 -8.88 -5.37 18.49
N ASP A 145 -8.79 -4.63 19.58
CA ASP A 145 -7.84 -3.56 19.75
C ASP A 145 -6.41 -4.12 19.78
N VAL A 146 -5.55 -3.57 18.92
CA VAL A 146 -4.10 -3.82 18.93
C VAL A 146 -3.39 -2.66 19.60
N PHE A 147 -3.82 -1.43 19.24
CA PHE A 147 -3.37 -0.18 19.83
C PHE A 147 -4.54 0.79 19.93
N GLY A 148 -5.06 1.02 21.13
CA GLY A 148 -6.16 1.94 21.38
C GLY A 148 -5.90 3.41 21.04
N PHE A 149 -4.68 3.72 20.60
CA PHE A 149 -4.29 5.04 20.16
C PHE A 149 -3.26 4.96 19.02
N ASN A 150 -3.50 5.66 17.93
CA ASN A 150 -2.57 5.77 16.80
C ASN A 150 -1.34 6.58 17.13
N PRO A 151 -0.19 6.28 16.53
CA PRO A 151 0.84 7.29 16.29
C PRO A 151 0.28 8.39 15.36
N ALA A 152 0.86 9.59 15.46
CA ALA A 152 0.52 10.66 14.55
C ALA A 152 1.12 10.37 13.16
N PHE A 153 0.27 10.09 12.18
CA PHE A 153 0.69 9.80 10.81
C PHE A 153 0.85 11.05 9.93
N GLY A 154 0.59 12.24 10.47
CA GLY A 154 0.62 13.49 9.71
C GLY A 154 -0.73 13.86 9.14
N ASP A 155 -0.82 14.06 7.82
CA ASP A 155 -2.03 14.50 7.16
C ASP A 155 -3.19 13.50 7.30
N ALA A 156 -4.40 14.02 7.51
CA ALA A 156 -5.56 13.20 7.89
C ALA A 156 -6.00 12.19 6.83
N ALA A 157 -5.69 12.44 5.56
CA ALA A 157 -6.09 11.55 4.48
C ALA A 157 -5.03 10.48 4.15
N THR A 158 -3.85 10.53 4.76
CA THR A 158 -2.80 9.54 4.50
C THR A 158 -3.26 8.10 4.76
N MET A 159 -2.78 7.18 3.95
CA MET A 159 -2.96 5.74 4.08
C MET A 159 -1.60 5.09 4.35
N PRO A 160 -1.18 4.95 5.61
CA PRO A 160 0.14 4.42 5.92
C PRO A 160 0.31 2.99 5.44
N SER A 161 1.48 2.67 4.87
CA SER A 161 1.89 1.31 4.56
C SER A 161 2.81 0.76 5.65
N TYR A 162 2.74 -0.54 5.90
CA TYR A 162 3.45 -1.20 6.99
C TYR A 162 4.67 -1.96 6.52
N ASN A 163 5.80 -1.76 7.22
CA ASN A 163 7.02 -2.55 7.07
C ASN A 163 7.17 -3.52 8.25
N PRO A 164 6.96 -4.83 8.05
CA PRO A 164 7.04 -5.81 9.12
C PRO A 164 8.46 -6.12 9.60
N GLU A 165 9.49 -5.82 8.80
CA GLU A 165 10.89 -6.09 9.16
C GLU A 165 11.39 -5.15 10.25
N THR A 166 10.98 -3.88 10.18
CA THR A 166 11.40 -2.83 11.10
C THR A 166 10.32 -2.37 12.07
N ASN A 167 9.08 -2.85 11.91
CA ASN A 167 7.92 -2.40 12.67
C ASN A 167 7.63 -0.91 12.48
N GLN A 168 7.74 -0.44 11.24
CA GLN A 168 7.56 0.97 10.88
C GLN A 168 6.42 1.15 9.89
N TYR A 169 5.88 2.36 9.86
CA TYR A 169 4.93 2.79 8.86
C TYR A 169 5.52 3.88 7.99
N TYR A 170 5.16 3.85 6.72
CA TYR A 170 5.46 4.89 5.74
C TYR A 170 4.17 5.63 5.41
N ALA A 171 4.09 6.89 5.83
CA ALA A 171 2.90 7.73 5.70
C ALA A 171 3.16 8.85 4.69
N LYS A 172 2.68 8.69 3.45
CA LYS A 172 2.77 9.71 2.40
C LYS A 172 1.95 10.92 2.83
N GLN A 173 2.61 12.07 2.88
CA GLN A 173 1.96 13.34 3.19
C GLN A 173 1.32 13.93 1.95
N GLU A 174 0.18 14.63 2.14
CA GLU A 174 -0.58 15.26 1.08
C GLU A 174 0.19 16.42 0.43
N HIS A 175 -0.15 16.71 -0.82
CA HIS A 175 0.30 17.88 -1.56
C HIS A 175 1.83 18.05 -1.62
N GLY A 176 2.57 16.94 -1.69
CA GLY A 176 4.02 17.02 -1.73
C GLY A 176 4.71 15.68 -2.01
N ASN A 177 6.00 15.66 -1.76
CA ASN A 177 6.86 14.50 -1.99
C ASN A 177 7.35 13.84 -0.70
N LYS A 178 6.75 14.14 0.45
CA LYS A 178 7.23 13.67 1.75
C LYS A 178 6.55 12.37 2.16
N VAL A 179 7.33 11.46 2.71
CA VAL A 179 6.87 10.24 3.37
C VAL A 179 7.43 10.23 4.79
N TRP A 180 6.55 10.25 5.78
CA TRP A 180 6.96 10.14 7.17
C TRP A 180 7.23 8.68 7.53
N VAL A 181 8.30 8.46 8.28
CA VAL A 181 8.62 7.16 8.86
C VAL A 181 8.23 7.20 10.33
N ILE A 182 7.27 6.37 10.70
CA ILE A 182 6.71 6.29 12.05
C ILE A 182 7.12 4.95 12.67
N ASP A 183 7.76 4.99 13.82
CA ASP A 183 8.10 3.79 14.58
C ASP A 183 6.94 3.36 15.47
N LEU A 184 6.53 2.11 15.34
CA LEU A 184 5.39 1.58 16.10
C LEU A 184 5.66 1.51 17.61
N LYS A 185 6.91 1.29 18.01
CA LYS A 185 7.29 1.18 19.43
C LYS A 185 7.23 2.52 20.15
N SER A 186 7.83 3.57 19.57
CA SER A 186 7.80 4.92 20.15
C SER A 186 6.48 5.65 19.82
N ARG A 187 5.78 5.24 18.75
CA ARG A 187 4.58 5.90 18.20
C ARG A 187 4.85 7.31 17.69
N GLU A 188 6.09 7.57 17.29
CA GLU A 188 6.54 8.88 16.86
C GLU A 188 7.12 8.85 15.44
N LYS A 189 7.06 9.99 14.76
CA LYS A 189 7.83 10.22 13.55
C LYS A 189 9.31 10.22 13.91
N ILE A 190 10.05 9.25 13.36
CA ILE A 190 11.49 9.12 13.58
C ILE A 190 12.34 9.72 12.45
N SER A 191 11.77 9.79 11.24
CA SER A 191 12.44 10.41 10.09
C SER A 191 11.44 10.80 9.00
N GLU A 192 11.96 11.41 7.95
CA GLU A 192 11.22 11.82 6.77
C GLU A 192 12.03 11.47 5.52
N ILE A 193 11.37 10.92 4.51
CA ILE A 193 11.92 10.62 3.20
C ILE A 193 11.34 11.64 2.22
N ALA A 194 12.21 12.35 1.49
CA ALA A 194 11.81 13.23 0.40
C ALA A 194 12.02 12.50 -0.94
N LEU A 195 10.93 12.19 -1.63
CA LEU A 195 10.97 11.51 -2.92
C LEU A 195 11.50 12.44 -4.01
N ASP A 196 12.46 11.97 -4.81
CA ASP A 196 13.03 12.73 -5.93
C ASP A 196 12.09 12.68 -7.16
N LEU A 197 10.95 13.38 -7.06
CA LEU A 197 9.96 13.47 -8.12
C LEU A 197 10.51 14.17 -9.37
N ALA A 198 11.41 15.14 -9.19
CA ALA A 198 12.04 15.84 -10.30
C ALA A 198 12.85 14.88 -11.18
N LYS A 199 13.57 13.92 -10.57
CA LYS A 199 14.29 12.87 -11.30
C LYS A 199 13.35 11.89 -11.99
N ALA A 200 12.19 11.63 -11.41
CA ALA A 200 11.14 10.83 -12.03
C ALA A 200 10.44 11.56 -13.20
N GLY A 201 10.58 12.88 -13.27
CA GLY A 201 9.97 13.71 -14.30
C GLY A 201 8.49 13.98 -14.08
N VAL A 202 8.05 14.00 -12.83
CA VAL A 202 6.65 14.18 -12.42
C VAL A 202 6.50 15.27 -11.37
N ALA A 203 5.33 15.89 -11.29
CA ALA A 203 4.93 16.77 -10.21
C ALA A 203 4.20 15.99 -9.08
N TYR A 204 4.00 16.61 -7.94
CA TYR A 204 3.32 15.96 -6.81
C TYR A 204 1.82 15.72 -7.10
N ASP A 205 1.21 16.51 -7.96
CA ASP A 205 -0.19 16.39 -8.37
C ASP A 205 -0.43 15.34 -9.47
N ASP A 206 0.63 14.83 -10.10
CA ASP A 206 0.53 13.71 -11.04
C ASP A 206 0.35 12.35 -10.34
N ILE A 207 0.77 12.23 -9.07
CA ILE A 207 0.90 10.96 -8.34
C ILE A 207 -0.21 10.73 -7.33
N SER A 208 -0.30 9.49 -6.82
CA SER A 208 -1.11 9.18 -5.65
C SER A 208 -0.71 10.06 -4.47
N ASP A 209 -1.64 10.87 -3.98
CA ASP A 209 -1.36 11.88 -2.94
C ASP A 209 -1.33 11.28 -1.53
N HIS A 210 -2.08 10.21 -1.29
CA HIS A 210 -2.27 9.67 0.06
C HIS A 210 -1.49 8.39 0.35
N PHE A 211 -0.91 7.74 -0.65
CA PHE A 211 -0.36 6.41 -0.51
C PHE A 211 1.01 6.24 -1.18
N ALA A 212 1.98 5.78 -0.39
CA ALA A 212 3.23 5.20 -0.86
C ALA A 212 3.32 3.78 -0.30
N ALA A 213 3.38 2.80 -1.17
CA ALA A 213 3.43 1.41 -0.78
C ALA A 213 4.83 0.99 -0.36
N TYR A 214 4.93 0.13 0.66
CA TYR A 214 6.16 -0.59 0.96
C TYR A 214 6.18 -1.92 0.18
N SER A 215 7.19 -2.13 -0.65
CA SER A 215 7.33 -3.32 -1.49
C SER A 215 7.96 -4.52 -0.76
N GLY A 216 8.79 -4.26 0.26
CA GLY A 216 9.66 -5.26 0.87
C GLY A 216 10.89 -5.61 0.03
N VAL A 217 11.10 -5.00 -1.12
CA VAL A 217 12.23 -5.27 -2.01
C VAL A 217 13.35 -4.28 -1.75
N LYS A 218 14.51 -4.78 -1.32
CA LYS A 218 15.65 -3.94 -0.96
C LYS A 218 16.16 -3.11 -2.14
N GLY A 219 16.25 -1.79 -1.91
CA GLY A 219 16.65 -0.80 -2.93
C GLY A 219 15.51 -0.31 -3.82
N GLU A 220 14.29 -0.87 -3.65
CA GLU A 220 13.07 -0.58 -4.41
C GLU A 220 11.86 -0.54 -3.48
N GLU A 221 12.08 -0.03 -2.25
CA GLU A 221 11.15 -0.21 -1.15
C GLU A 221 9.86 0.60 -1.27
N LEU A 222 9.88 1.76 -1.93
CA LEU A 222 8.72 2.62 -2.04
C LEU A 222 8.16 2.63 -3.46
N VAL A 223 6.89 2.32 -3.57
CA VAL A 223 6.16 2.19 -4.84
C VAL A 223 4.99 3.17 -4.84
N LEU A 224 4.91 4.04 -5.87
CA LEU A 224 3.88 5.06 -6.04
C LEU A 224 3.20 4.92 -7.38
N LEU A 225 1.89 5.17 -7.41
CA LEU A 225 1.13 5.31 -8.63
C LEU A 225 1.27 6.73 -9.19
N ASP A 226 1.78 6.83 -10.41
CA ASP A 226 1.69 8.02 -11.26
C ASP A 226 0.39 7.90 -12.08
N VAL A 227 -0.60 8.67 -11.66
CA VAL A 227 -1.97 8.57 -12.18
C VAL A 227 -2.04 9.17 -13.57
N ASP A 228 -1.42 10.32 -13.78
CA ASP A 228 -1.59 11.09 -15.00
C ASP A 228 -0.79 10.51 -16.17
N HIS A 229 0.39 9.96 -15.89
CA HIS A 229 1.22 9.30 -16.90
C HIS A 229 1.01 7.77 -16.97
N LYS A 230 0.16 7.21 -16.10
CA LYS A 230 -0.13 5.76 -16.03
C LYS A 230 1.14 4.93 -15.87
N ALA A 231 1.87 5.22 -14.83
CA ALA A 231 3.08 4.50 -14.50
C ALA A 231 3.14 4.19 -13.00
N VAL A 232 4.03 3.30 -12.64
CA VAL A 232 4.36 2.98 -11.27
C VAL A 232 5.79 3.41 -11.02
N LEU A 233 5.98 4.39 -10.16
CA LEU A 233 7.28 4.94 -9.80
C LEU A 233 7.88 4.16 -8.63
N ILE A 234 9.18 3.91 -8.67
CA ILE A 234 9.88 3.12 -7.68
C ILE A 234 11.02 3.95 -7.11
N PHE A 235 11.09 3.99 -5.77
CA PHE A 235 12.11 4.71 -5.01
C PHE A 235 12.71 3.80 -3.94
N ASP A 236 13.95 4.09 -3.54
CA ASP A 236 14.54 3.50 -2.34
C ASP A 236 14.17 4.27 -1.05
N LEU A 237 14.58 3.75 0.11
CA LEU A 237 14.31 4.41 1.41
C LEU A 237 15.11 5.72 1.62
N THR A 238 15.99 6.11 0.72
CA THR A 238 16.60 7.44 0.73
C THR A 238 15.78 8.47 -0.06
N GLY A 239 14.72 8.03 -0.74
CA GLY A 239 13.88 8.83 -1.62
C GLY A 239 14.42 8.95 -3.05
N LYS A 240 15.51 8.25 -3.37
CA LYS A 240 16.10 8.25 -4.70
C LYS A 240 15.18 7.51 -5.68
N TYR A 241 14.89 8.14 -6.81
CA TYR A 241 14.20 7.50 -7.91
C TYR A 241 15.06 6.39 -8.54
N ILE A 242 14.53 5.19 -8.64
CA ILE A 242 15.19 4.00 -9.19
C ILE A 242 14.72 3.73 -10.61
N GLY A 243 13.42 3.84 -10.88
CA GLY A 243 12.84 3.58 -12.19
C GLY A 243 11.32 3.56 -12.15
N LYS A 244 10.72 3.18 -13.28
CA LYS A 244 9.27 3.06 -13.41
C LYS A 244 8.87 1.82 -14.21
N SER A 245 7.62 1.40 -13.99
CA SER A 245 6.92 0.39 -14.78
C SER A 245 5.69 1.03 -15.43
N GLU A 246 5.55 0.93 -16.73
CA GLU A 246 4.43 1.52 -17.46
C GLU A 246 3.17 0.65 -17.28
N LEU A 247 2.05 1.28 -16.94
CA LEU A 247 0.75 0.62 -16.88
C LEU A 247 0.14 0.48 -18.29
N PRO A 248 -0.78 -0.47 -18.51
CA PRO A 248 -1.45 -0.63 -19.80
C PRO A 248 -2.11 0.67 -20.28
N LYS A 249 -1.86 1.08 -21.51
CA LYS A 249 -2.37 2.34 -22.08
C LYS A 249 -3.89 2.45 -22.07
N ASN A 250 -4.58 1.32 -22.19
CA ASN A 250 -6.05 1.24 -22.16
C ASN A 250 -6.64 1.30 -20.74
N LEU A 251 -5.81 1.27 -19.69
CA LEU A 251 -6.27 1.47 -18.32
C LEU A 251 -6.81 2.90 -18.16
N LYS A 252 -8.05 3.02 -17.68
CA LYS A 252 -8.71 4.31 -17.49
C LYS A 252 -8.65 4.67 -16.01
N LEU A 253 -7.60 5.35 -15.61
CA LEU A 253 -7.52 5.97 -14.30
C LEU A 253 -8.36 7.24 -14.27
N ARG A 254 -8.87 7.59 -13.10
CA ARG A 254 -9.68 8.78 -12.85
C ARG A 254 -9.07 9.60 -11.73
N SER A 255 -9.54 10.83 -11.56
CA SER A 255 -9.07 11.74 -10.50
C SER A 255 -9.12 11.11 -9.10
N GLN A 256 -10.07 10.22 -8.82
CA GLN A 256 -10.11 9.52 -7.54
C GLN A 256 -8.88 8.63 -7.29
N ASN A 257 -8.16 8.15 -8.32
CA ASN A 257 -6.97 7.35 -8.14
C ASN A 257 -5.79 8.15 -7.56
N HIS A 258 -5.84 9.48 -7.55
CA HIS A 258 -4.92 10.31 -6.80
C HIS A 258 -5.09 10.15 -5.28
N PHE A 259 -6.27 9.77 -4.81
CA PHE A 259 -6.64 9.80 -3.40
C PHE A 259 -6.91 8.42 -2.79
N ASN A 260 -7.30 7.43 -3.60
CA ASN A 260 -7.72 6.11 -3.11
C ASN A 260 -7.64 5.03 -4.19
N GLY A 261 -8.06 3.79 -3.85
CA GLY A 261 -8.09 2.67 -4.78
C GLY A 261 -6.72 2.12 -5.15
N THR A 262 -5.74 2.24 -4.24
CA THR A 262 -4.37 1.78 -4.45
C THR A 262 -3.93 0.93 -3.27
N GLY A 263 -3.21 -0.17 -3.52
CA GLY A 263 -2.63 -1.02 -2.48
C GLY A 263 -1.43 -1.78 -3.03
N TYR A 264 -0.58 -2.30 -2.13
CA TYR A 264 0.51 -3.20 -2.53
C TYR A 264 0.54 -4.40 -1.59
N THR A 265 0.39 -5.57 -2.16
CA THR A 265 0.44 -6.83 -1.43
C THR A 265 0.70 -7.98 -2.39
N ASN A 266 1.19 -9.12 -1.90
CA ASN A 266 1.49 -10.30 -2.72
C ASN A 266 2.34 -9.95 -3.96
N ASN A 267 3.34 -9.07 -3.78
CA ASN A 267 4.25 -8.55 -4.82
C ASN A 267 3.55 -7.85 -6.00
N MET A 268 2.33 -7.37 -5.80
CA MET A 268 1.56 -6.66 -6.82
C MET A 268 1.10 -5.29 -6.32
N LEU A 269 1.17 -4.29 -7.20
CA LEU A 269 0.45 -3.04 -7.00
C LEU A 269 -0.98 -3.20 -7.47
N PHE A 270 -1.93 -2.97 -6.58
CA PHE A 270 -3.35 -2.97 -6.88
C PHE A 270 -3.81 -1.57 -7.23
N VAL A 271 -4.56 -1.47 -8.32
CA VAL A 271 -5.15 -0.22 -8.80
C VAL A 271 -6.62 -0.46 -9.11
N TYR A 272 -7.49 0.39 -8.58
CA TYR A 272 -8.93 0.33 -8.81
C TYR A 272 -9.29 0.99 -10.15
N HIS A 273 -9.97 0.23 -10.99
CA HIS A 273 -10.49 0.66 -12.29
C HIS A 273 -12.02 0.73 -12.25
N GLU A 274 -12.54 1.92 -11.95
CA GLU A 274 -13.98 2.14 -11.73
C GLU A 274 -14.85 1.79 -12.94
N SER A 275 -14.34 1.96 -14.16
CA SER A 275 -15.11 1.79 -15.39
C SER A 275 -15.20 0.35 -15.88
N GLU A 276 -14.64 -0.62 -15.17
CA GLU A 276 -14.65 -2.03 -15.58
C GLU A 276 -15.50 -2.88 -14.62
N GLY A 277 -16.48 -3.59 -15.17
CA GLY A 277 -17.46 -4.35 -14.40
C GLY A 277 -18.58 -3.47 -13.86
N GLU A 278 -19.49 -4.07 -13.10
CA GLU A 278 -20.68 -3.38 -12.56
C GLU A 278 -20.30 -2.37 -11.46
N PHE A 279 -19.30 -2.72 -10.61
CA PHE A 279 -18.92 -1.93 -9.45
C PHE A 279 -17.42 -1.59 -9.44
N GLY A 280 -16.76 -1.67 -10.61
CA GLY A 280 -15.33 -1.51 -10.74
C GLY A 280 -14.54 -2.81 -10.50
N THR A 281 -13.26 -2.76 -10.84
CA THR A 281 -12.37 -3.92 -10.76
C THR A 281 -11.01 -3.46 -10.21
N TYR A 282 -10.46 -4.18 -9.25
CA TYR A 282 -9.07 -4.05 -8.87
C TYR A 282 -8.19 -4.87 -9.80
N TYR A 283 -7.14 -4.26 -10.31
CA TYR A 283 -6.06 -4.91 -11.04
C TYR A 283 -4.84 -5.02 -10.15
N GLY A 284 -4.34 -6.22 -9.94
CA GLY A 284 -3.02 -6.45 -9.34
C GLY A 284 -1.97 -6.54 -10.44
N PHE A 285 -1.01 -5.63 -10.43
CA PHE A 285 0.07 -5.53 -11.39
C PHE A 285 1.40 -5.98 -10.80
N ASN A 286 2.07 -6.95 -11.42
CA ASN A 286 3.48 -7.21 -11.18
C ASN A 286 4.27 -6.07 -11.81
N VAL A 287 5.04 -5.36 -11.01
CA VAL A 287 5.89 -4.22 -11.43
C VAL A 287 7.37 -4.49 -11.20
N LEU A 288 7.67 -5.43 -10.31
CA LEU A 288 9.00 -5.94 -9.99
C LEU A 288 9.06 -7.43 -10.36
N LYS A 289 10.20 -7.84 -10.90
CA LYS A 289 10.47 -9.25 -11.18
C LYS A 289 11.04 -9.89 -9.92
N ASN A 290 10.37 -10.91 -9.43
CA ASN A 290 10.84 -11.74 -8.30
C ASN A 290 11.89 -12.76 -8.75
#